data_7b3d5dd48c549e2ee53f41825d0d2c6b
#
_entry.id   7b3d5dd48c549e2ee53f41825d0d2c6b
#
_cell.length_a   1.000
_cell.length_b   1.000
_cell.length_c   1.000
_cell.angle_alpha   90.00
_cell.angle_beta   90.00
_cell.angle_gamma   90.00
#
_symmetry.space_group_name_H-M   'P 1'
#
loop_
_entity.id
_entity.type
_entity.pdbx_description
1 polymer ?
#
loop_
_entity_poly.entity_id
_entity_poly.type
_entity_poly.pdbx_seq_one_letter_code
_entity_poly.pdbx_strand_id
1 'polypeptide(L)'
;MSDARFADGLRYRIEIPSVEGPRVFEAVLDEAERRAVPVRRISQGSGVMMLTDGEISEMARLGADAGVEVSLFLGPRGAWDTGGQSLVTAAAGGVARGDAGIADSLAEVRRGVALGIRSFLVADLGVLKVLGDLRRAGELPSSLVLKTSVLLPCGNASTAVALEGLGATTINVATDLSPSELGELRAACSAPLDVYVEVPDDQGGFVRFYEVPEIVRLAAPVYVKLGLRNAPNIYPSGLHVEDLAVKLGRERVRRAELVLRLLAERTPELVEGRGEDHPADLGIPEP
;
A
#
# COMPACT_ATOMS: atom_id res chain seq x y z
N MET A 1 -23.84 3.21 5.68
CA MET A 1 -22.74 3.08 6.65
C MET A 1 -22.20 1.66 6.52
N SER A 2 -20.90 1.48 6.43
CA SER A 2 -20.28 0.15 6.39
C SER A 2 -20.07 -0.38 7.81
N ASP A 3 -20.53 -1.60 8.06
CA ASP A 3 -20.28 -2.31 9.33
C ASP A 3 -19.08 -3.27 9.22
N ALA A 4 -18.48 -3.38 8.02
CA ALA A 4 -17.32 -4.23 7.79
C ALA A 4 -16.08 -3.69 8.52
N ARG A 5 -15.22 -4.62 8.94
CA ARG A 5 -14.01 -4.34 9.72
C ARG A 5 -12.85 -5.21 9.28
N PHE A 6 -11.66 -4.78 9.60
CA PHE A 6 -10.48 -5.64 9.58
C PHE A 6 -10.59 -6.76 10.61
N ALA A 7 -9.72 -7.78 10.52
CA ALA A 7 -9.70 -8.90 11.43
C ALA A 7 -9.49 -8.49 12.91
N ASP A 8 -8.77 -7.38 13.13
CA ASP A 8 -8.56 -6.77 14.46
C ASP A 8 -9.72 -5.87 14.94
N GLY A 9 -10.83 -5.89 14.23
CA GLY A 9 -12.04 -5.12 14.57
C GLY A 9 -12.00 -3.64 14.16
N LEU A 10 -10.91 -3.15 13.59
CA LEU A 10 -10.75 -1.76 13.19
C LEU A 10 -11.53 -1.44 11.89
N ARG A 11 -12.03 -0.20 11.78
CA ARG A 11 -12.62 0.35 10.55
C ARG A 11 -11.57 0.90 9.60
N TYR A 12 -10.46 1.41 10.14
CA TYR A 12 -9.37 1.96 9.35
C TYR A 12 -8.00 1.58 9.93
N ARG A 13 -7.01 1.57 9.06
CA ARG A 13 -5.59 1.43 9.41
C ARG A 13 -4.80 2.53 8.71
N ILE A 14 -3.73 3.02 9.35
CA ILE A 14 -2.82 4.01 8.75
C ILE A 14 -1.78 3.31 7.90
N GLU A 15 -1.62 3.78 6.65
CA GLU A 15 -0.56 3.36 5.76
C GLU A 15 0.36 4.54 5.40
N ILE A 16 1.67 4.32 5.54
CA ILE A 16 2.71 5.27 5.11
C ILE A 16 3.37 4.75 3.83
N PRO A 17 3.08 5.34 2.66
CA PRO A 17 3.71 4.96 1.40
C PRO A 17 5.11 5.56 1.25
N SER A 18 5.84 5.08 0.23
CA SER A 18 7.18 5.57 -0.14
C SER A 18 8.22 5.43 0.98
N VAL A 19 8.19 4.30 1.67
CA VAL A 19 9.19 3.88 2.64
C VAL A 19 10.20 3.00 1.91
N GLU A 20 11.30 3.62 1.44
CA GLU A 20 12.12 3.09 0.35
C GLU A 20 13.30 2.22 0.80
N GLY A 21 13.50 2.02 2.08
CA GLY A 21 14.56 1.19 2.64
C GLY A 21 14.55 1.16 4.16
N PRO A 22 15.46 0.38 4.79
CA PRO A 22 15.47 0.17 6.24
C PRO A 22 15.57 1.46 7.05
N ARG A 23 16.51 2.36 6.70
CA ARG A 23 16.72 3.63 7.41
C ARG A 23 15.48 4.55 7.34
N VAL A 24 14.77 4.55 6.21
CA VAL A 24 13.51 5.30 6.08
C VAL A 24 12.44 4.67 6.95
N PHE A 25 12.40 3.33 7.02
CA PHE A 25 11.44 2.61 7.83
C PHE A 25 11.67 2.85 9.34
N GLU A 26 12.91 2.77 9.82
CA GLU A 26 13.26 3.14 11.20
C GLU A 26 12.79 4.56 11.53
N ALA A 27 13.07 5.52 10.66
CA ALA A 27 12.65 6.90 10.86
C ALA A 27 11.13 7.09 10.89
N VAL A 28 10.38 6.28 10.14
CA VAL A 28 8.91 6.25 10.18
C VAL A 28 8.42 5.65 11.50
N LEU A 29 9.02 4.56 11.98
CA LEU A 29 8.67 3.94 13.26
C LEU A 29 8.94 4.88 14.45
N ASP A 30 10.13 5.48 14.50
CA ASP A 30 10.51 6.48 15.53
C ASP A 30 9.53 7.65 15.58
N GLU A 31 9.17 8.17 14.41
CA GLU A 31 8.25 9.30 14.31
C GLU A 31 6.82 8.89 14.66
N ALA A 32 6.42 7.66 14.32
CA ALA A 32 5.11 7.09 14.66
C ALA A 32 4.96 6.92 16.18
N GLU A 33 5.99 6.40 16.85
CA GLU A 33 6.04 6.29 18.31
C GLU A 33 5.97 7.67 18.96
N ARG A 34 6.83 8.59 18.54
CA ARG A 34 6.88 9.97 19.09
C ARG A 34 5.57 10.73 18.98
N ARG A 35 4.76 10.44 17.94
CA ARG A 35 3.46 11.11 17.67
C ARG A 35 2.25 10.28 18.09
N ALA A 36 2.46 9.09 18.63
CA ALA A 36 1.40 8.13 18.93
C ALA A 36 0.50 7.82 17.73
N VAL A 37 1.08 7.71 16.52
CA VAL A 37 0.38 7.34 15.29
C VAL A 37 0.44 5.82 15.10
N PRO A 38 -0.70 5.10 15.07
CA PRO A 38 -0.74 3.65 14.95
C PRO A 38 -0.54 3.21 13.48
N VAL A 39 0.69 3.31 12.97
CA VAL A 39 1.03 2.85 11.62
C VAL A 39 0.89 1.33 11.57
N ARG A 40 0.12 0.81 10.58
CA ARG A 40 -0.10 -0.64 10.41
C ARG A 40 0.48 -1.20 9.12
N ARG A 41 0.75 -0.34 8.14
CA ARG A 41 1.38 -0.73 6.88
C ARG A 41 2.34 0.34 6.42
N ILE A 42 3.46 -0.10 5.87
CA ILE A 42 4.29 0.72 5.00
C ILE A 42 4.28 0.13 3.58
N SER A 43 4.45 0.97 2.57
CA SER A 43 4.67 0.49 1.21
C SER A 43 5.88 1.17 0.56
N GLN A 44 6.69 0.34 -0.09
CA GLN A 44 7.86 0.72 -0.86
C GLN A 44 7.46 0.83 -2.34
N GLY A 45 7.90 1.85 -3.04
CA GLY A 45 7.46 2.15 -4.40
C GLY A 45 8.51 1.89 -5.48
N SER A 46 9.79 1.82 -5.14
CA SER A 46 10.88 1.62 -6.11
C SER A 46 10.95 0.19 -6.67
N GLY A 47 10.48 -0.79 -5.93
CA GLY A 47 10.44 -2.20 -6.32
C GLY A 47 11.44 -3.07 -5.55
N VAL A 48 11.09 -4.35 -5.41
CA VAL A 48 11.94 -5.37 -4.77
C VAL A 48 13.33 -5.42 -5.44
N MET A 49 13.37 -5.25 -6.78
CA MET A 49 14.60 -5.23 -7.58
C MET A 49 15.61 -4.13 -7.17
N MET A 50 15.16 -3.09 -6.48
CA MET A 50 16.01 -1.96 -6.04
C MET A 50 16.58 -2.14 -4.63
N LEU A 51 16.29 -3.27 -3.98
CA LEU A 51 16.77 -3.59 -2.64
C LEU A 51 17.71 -4.81 -2.68
N THR A 52 18.76 -4.75 -1.88
CA THR A 52 19.60 -5.92 -1.59
C THR A 52 18.89 -6.89 -0.68
N ASP A 53 19.34 -8.16 -0.62
CA ASP A 53 18.78 -9.16 0.31
C ASP A 53 18.87 -8.71 1.76
N GLY A 54 19.99 -8.06 2.13
CA GLY A 54 20.17 -7.53 3.48
C GLY A 54 19.15 -6.43 3.83
N GLU A 55 18.86 -5.53 2.89
CA GLU A 55 17.84 -4.48 3.09
C GLU A 55 16.44 -5.07 3.21
N ILE A 56 16.09 -6.06 2.38
CA ILE A 56 14.78 -6.74 2.46
C ILE A 56 14.64 -7.46 3.80
N SER A 57 15.68 -8.23 4.22
CA SER A 57 15.67 -8.95 5.50
C SER A 57 15.56 -7.99 6.69
N GLU A 58 16.23 -6.84 6.63
CA GLU A 58 16.15 -5.83 7.70
C GLU A 58 14.76 -5.17 7.75
N MET A 59 14.17 -4.86 6.61
CA MET A 59 12.78 -4.36 6.56
C MET A 59 11.80 -5.41 7.08
N ALA A 60 12.01 -6.69 6.76
CA ALA A 60 11.19 -7.78 7.28
C ALA A 60 11.29 -7.87 8.82
N ARG A 61 12.52 -7.83 9.37
CA ARG A 61 12.75 -7.82 10.81
C ARG A 61 12.07 -6.63 11.50
N LEU A 62 12.29 -5.41 11.01
CA LEU A 62 11.67 -4.20 11.53
C LEU A 62 10.12 -4.28 11.51
N GLY A 63 9.56 -4.82 10.43
CA GLY A 63 8.11 -5.00 10.29
C GLY A 63 7.56 -6.02 11.29
N ALA A 64 8.24 -7.16 11.45
CA ALA A 64 7.87 -8.19 12.42
C ALA A 64 7.92 -7.66 13.85
N ASP A 65 9.03 -7.03 14.23
CA ASP A 65 9.24 -6.47 15.58
C ASP A 65 8.20 -5.39 15.92
N ALA A 66 7.82 -4.57 14.93
CA ALA A 66 6.87 -3.48 15.10
C ALA A 66 5.41 -3.89 14.91
N GLY A 67 5.11 -5.10 14.41
CA GLY A 67 3.77 -5.52 14.00
C GLY A 67 3.21 -4.66 12.86
N VAL A 68 4.06 -4.35 11.86
CA VAL A 68 3.74 -3.50 10.69
C VAL A 68 3.92 -4.31 9.41
N GLU A 69 2.89 -4.31 8.56
CA GLU A 69 2.98 -4.91 7.23
C GLU A 69 3.97 -4.14 6.35
N VAL A 70 4.86 -4.88 5.68
CA VAL A 70 5.82 -4.35 4.70
C VAL A 70 5.39 -4.78 3.31
N SER A 71 4.82 -3.85 2.52
CA SER A 71 4.36 -4.11 1.17
C SER A 71 5.39 -3.61 0.14
N LEU A 72 6.04 -4.53 -0.56
CA LEU A 72 7.06 -4.20 -1.56
C LEU A 72 6.47 -4.20 -2.97
N PHE A 73 6.80 -3.18 -3.75
CA PHE A 73 6.34 -3.07 -5.14
C PHE A 73 7.03 -4.10 -6.02
N LEU A 74 6.27 -4.73 -6.92
CA LEU A 74 6.83 -5.67 -7.90
C LEU A 74 7.32 -4.97 -9.17
N GLY A 75 8.48 -5.37 -9.64
CA GLY A 75 9.04 -5.04 -10.94
C GLY A 75 9.29 -6.31 -11.76
N PRO A 76 9.84 -6.21 -12.96
CA PRO A 76 10.15 -4.97 -13.68
C PRO A 76 8.89 -4.23 -14.16
N ARG A 77 9.04 -2.93 -14.48
CA ARG A 77 7.94 -2.09 -14.99
C ARG A 77 8.37 -1.37 -16.26
N GLY A 78 7.39 -1.22 -17.17
CA GLY A 78 7.60 -0.52 -18.43
C GLY A 78 8.11 0.92 -18.29
N ALA A 79 7.94 1.57 -17.15
CA ALA A 79 8.43 2.92 -16.90
C ALA A 79 9.95 3.00 -16.68
N TRP A 80 10.61 1.90 -16.29
CA TRP A 80 12.03 1.88 -15.91
C TRP A 80 12.89 1.01 -16.79
N ASP A 81 12.30 0.34 -17.76
CA ASP A 81 13.02 -0.39 -18.79
C ASP A 81 12.78 0.18 -20.20
N THR A 82 12.64 -0.62 -21.21
CA THR A 82 12.48 -0.20 -22.62
C THR A 82 11.07 0.28 -22.98
N GLY A 83 10.25 0.67 -22.02
CA GLY A 83 8.84 1.01 -22.21
C GLY A 83 8.57 2.35 -22.87
N GLY A 84 8.81 2.50 -24.17
CA GLY A 84 8.50 3.72 -24.92
C GLY A 84 7.06 4.22 -24.73
N GLN A 85 6.08 3.33 -24.57
CA GLN A 85 4.69 3.68 -24.33
C GLN A 85 4.47 4.39 -22.99
N SER A 86 5.27 4.11 -21.98
CA SER A 86 5.17 4.77 -20.66
C SER A 86 5.51 6.26 -20.72
N LEU A 87 6.23 6.70 -21.74
CA LEU A 87 6.49 8.13 -22.01
C LEU A 87 5.25 8.87 -22.51
N VAL A 88 4.28 8.13 -23.05
CA VAL A 88 3.05 8.68 -23.63
C VAL A 88 1.87 8.54 -22.66
N THR A 89 1.83 7.46 -21.89
CA THR A 89 0.77 7.22 -20.89
C THR A 89 1.31 6.59 -19.61
N ALA A 90 1.06 7.23 -18.49
CA ALA A 90 1.44 6.74 -17.16
C ALA A 90 0.79 5.38 -16.83
N ALA A 91 -0.38 5.07 -17.40
CA ALA A 91 -1.07 3.80 -17.22
C ALA A 91 -0.25 2.58 -17.70
N ALA A 92 0.66 2.78 -18.65
CA ALA A 92 1.57 1.72 -19.11
C ALA A 92 2.79 1.53 -18.21
N GLY A 93 3.00 2.40 -17.23
CA GLY A 93 4.21 2.39 -16.39
C GLY A 93 4.30 1.19 -15.44
N GLY A 94 3.16 0.62 -15.04
CA GLY A 94 3.10 -0.54 -14.13
C GLY A 94 3.06 -1.90 -14.83
N VAL A 95 2.97 -1.94 -16.17
CA VAL A 95 2.71 -3.16 -16.95
C VAL A 95 3.98 -4.02 -17.05
N ALA A 96 3.87 -5.31 -16.71
CA ALA A 96 4.87 -6.32 -17.03
C ALA A 96 4.84 -6.62 -18.54
N ARG A 97 6.01 -6.71 -19.17
CA ARG A 97 6.12 -6.83 -20.63
C ARG A 97 6.52 -8.24 -21.06
N GLY A 98 5.60 -8.89 -21.75
CA GLY A 98 5.77 -10.28 -22.20
C GLY A 98 5.86 -11.28 -21.04
N ASP A 99 6.01 -12.56 -21.38
CA ASP A 99 6.11 -13.64 -20.38
C ASP A 99 7.35 -13.51 -19.50
N ALA A 100 8.45 -12.95 -20.05
CA ALA A 100 9.66 -12.69 -19.28
C ALA A 100 9.40 -11.72 -18.12
N GLY A 101 8.66 -10.62 -18.33
CA GLY A 101 8.32 -9.67 -17.28
C GLY A 101 7.44 -10.29 -16.18
N ILE A 102 6.55 -11.22 -16.52
CA ILE A 102 5.77 -12.00 -15.53
C ILE A 102 6.70 -12.94 -14.75
N ALA A 103 7.61 -13.64 -15.44
CA ALA A 103 8.57 -14.55 -14.80
C ALA A 103 9.51 -13.81 -13.84
N ASP A 104 10.00 -12.63 -14.22
CA ASP A 104 10.83 -11.77 -13.36
C ASP A 104 10.05 -11.30 -12.13
N SER A 105 8.80 -10.85 -12.31
CA SER A 105 7.93 -10.46 -11.19
C SER A 105 7.70 -11.62 -10.21
N LEU A 106 7.53 -12.85 -10.72
CA LEU A 106 7.38 -14.04 -9.90
C LEU A 106 8.68 -14.39 -9.15
N ALA A 107 9.84 -14.23 -9.80
CA ALA A 107 11.13 -14.40 -9.15
C ALA A 107 11.32 -13.43 -7.98
N GLU A 108 10.93 -12.16 -8.16
CA GLU A 108 10.95 -11.14 -7.11
C GLU A 108 10.02 -11.48 -5.93
N VAL A 109 8.83 -12.03 -6.20
CA VAL A 109 7.92 -12.51 -5.13
C VAL A 109 8.56 -13.64 -4.36
N ARG A 110 9.11 -14.65 -5.04
CA ARG A 110 9.77 -15.79 -4.39
C ARG A 110 10.97 -15.37 -3.55
N ARG A 111 11.77 -14.42 -4.06
CA ARG A 111 12.88 -13.81 -3.34
C ARG A 111 12.39 -13.08 -2.08
N GLY A 112 11.39 -12.21 -2.20
CA GLY A 112 10.83 -11.49 -1.04
C GLY A 112 10.23 -12.43 0.01
N VAL A 113 9.47 -13.45 -0.43
CA VAL A 113 8.90 -14.47 0.47
C VAL A 113 10.00 -15.24 1.22
N ALA A 114 11.09 -15.63 0.53
CA ALA A 114 12.23 -16.31 1.13
C ALA A 114 12.97 -15.44 2.18
N LEU A 115 12.89 -14.11 2.04
CA LEU A 115 13.46 -13.13 2.96
C LEU A 115 12.44 -12.59 3.99
N GLY A 116 11.30 -13.27 4.15
CA GLY A 116 10.32 -12.98 5.19
C GLY A 116 9.18 -12.05 4.80
N ILE A 117 9.15 -11.47 3.60
CA ILE A 117 8.06 -10.56 3.17
C ILE A 117 6.76 -11.34 2.95
N ARG A 118 5.64 -10.74 3.37
CA ARG A 118 4.29 -11.31 3.23
C ARG A 118 3.29 -10.38 2.54
N SER A 119 3.76 -9.27 1.94
CA SER A 119 2.90 -8.34 1.19
C SER A 119 3.61 -7.79 -0.04
N PHE A 120 2.91 -7.80 -1.18
CA PHE A 120 3.41 -7.24 -2.43
C PHE A 120 2.40 -6.32 -3.09
N LEU A 121 2.92 -5.19 -3.61
CA LEU A 121 2.17 -4.18 -4.35
C LEU A 121 2.26 -4.49 -5.85
N VAL A 122 1.13 -4.82 -6.46
CA VAL A 122 1.01 -5.33 -7.83
C VAL A 122 0.34 -4.31 -8.73
N ALA A 123 0.98 -3.96 -9.85
CA ALA A 123 0.47 -2.98 -10.81
C ALA A 123 0.06 -3.58 -12.17
N ASP A 124 0.19 -4.88 -12.35
CA ASP A 124 -0.14 -5.59 -13.59
C ASP A 124 -1.19 -6.67 -13.36
N LEU A 125 -2.23 -6.70 -14.20
CA LEU A 125 -3.34 -7.67 -14.09
C LEU A 125 -2.88 -9.13 -14.32
N GLY A 126 -1.95 -9.34 -15.25
CA GLY A 126 -1.41 -10.68 -15.55
C GLY A 126 -0.60 -11.21 -14.38
N VAL A 127 0.24 -10.37 -13.79
CA VAL A 127 1.00 -10.70 -12.58
C VAL A 127 0.04 -11.00 -11.41
N LEU A 128 -0.98 -10.14 -11.19
CA LEU A 128 -1.98 -10.37 -10.13
C LEU A 128 -2.69 -11.71 -10.31
N LYS A 129 -3.11 -12.02 -11.54
CA LYS A 129 -3.76 -13.31 -11.86
C LYS A 129 -2.86 -14.50 -11.53
N VAL A 130 -1.61 -14.47 -12.00
CA VAL A 130 -0.65 -15.57 -11.78
C VAL A 130 -0.39 -15.75 -10.28
N LEU A 131 -0.15 -14.67 -9.54
CA LEU A 131 0.08 -14.76 -8.09
C LEU A 131 -1.16 -15.24 -7.33
N GLY A 132 -2.35 -14.80 -7.73
CA GLY A 132 -3.61 -15.27 -7.17
C GLY A 132 -3.83 -16.79 -7.40
N ASP A 133 -3.50 -17.27 -8.59
CA ASP A 133 -3.58 -18.71 -8.92
C ASP A 133 -2.59 -19.53 -8.09
N LEU A 134 -1.33 -19.11 -8.03
CA LEU A 134 -0.28 -19.80 -7.24
C LEU A 134 -0.61 -19.83 -5.75
N ARG A 135 -1.18 -18.75 -5.20
CA ARG A 135 -1.64 -18.73 -3.81
C ARG A 135 -2.80 -19.70 -3.58
N ARG A 136 -3.78 -19.76 -4.49
CA ARG A 136 -4.89 -20.71 -4.42
C ARG A 136 -4.42 -22.18 -4.57
N ALA A 137 -3.40 -22.41 -5.37
CA ALA A 137 -2.77 -23.73 -5.54
C ALA A 137 -1.88 -24.16 -4.36
N GLY A 138 -1.61 -23.26 -3.40
CA GLY A 138 -0.72 -23.54 -2.27
C GLY A 138 0.77 -23.46 -2.62
N GLU A 139 1.11 -22.91 -3.79
CA GLU A 139 2.51 -22.72 -4.21
C GLU A 139 3.13 -21.42 -3.65
N LEU A 140 2.28 -20.51 -3.15
CA LEU A 140 2.65 -19.35 -2.38
C LEU A 140 1.93 -19.36 -1.02
N PRO A 141 2.48 -18.71 0.02
CA PRO A 141 1.84 -18.67 1.33
C PRO A 141 0.39 -18.15 1.26
N SER A 142 -0.53 -18.82 1.95
CA SER A 142 -1.94 -18.38 2.02
C SER A 142 -2.11 -17.02 2.70
N SER A 143 -1.20 -16.68 3.62
CA SER A 143 -1.10 -15.38 4.32
C SER A 143 -0.60 -14.24 3.43
N LEU A 144 -0.19 -14.52 2.18
CA LEU A 144 0.37 -13.51 1.29
C LEU A 144 -0.67 -12.45 0.93
N VAL A 145 -0.37 -11.20 1.22
CA VAL A 145 -1.17 -10.04 0.83
C VAL A 145 -0.78 -9.63 -0.60
N LEU A 146 -1.76 -9.62 -1.50
CA LEU A 146 -1.65 -9.11 -2.87
C LEU A 146 -2.41 -7.78 -2.94
N LYS A 147 -1.66 -6.70 -2.79
CA LYS A 147 -2.19 -5.33 -2.81
C LYS A 147 -2.14 -4.78 -4.23
N THR A 148 -3.25 -4.27 -4.77
CA THR A 148 -3.19 -3.60 -6.07
C THR A 148 -2.57 -2.21 -5.95
N SER A 149 -1.81 -1.79 -6.94
CA SER A 149 -1.24 -0.44 -7.02
C SER A 149 -2.28 0.56 -7.51
N VAL A 150 -2.12 1.83 -7.13
CA VAL A 150 -2.84 2.95 -7.75
C VAL A 150 -2.56 3.09 -9.26
N LEU A 151 -1.45 2.52 -9.74
CA LEU A 151 -1.14 2.42 -11.19
C LEU A 151 -2.01 1.37 -11.91
N LEU A 152 -2.76 0.55 -11.18
CA LEU A 152 -3.79 -0.35 -11.68
C LEU A 152 -5.15 0.22 -11.27
N PRO A 153 -5.71 1.18 -12.02
CA PRO A 153 -6.81 2.00 -11.56
C PRO A 153 -8.08 1.20 -11.30
N CYS A 154 -8.63 1.36 -10.09
CA CYS A 154 -9.94 0.84 -9.71
C CYS A 154 -10.88 2.01 -9.43
N GLY A 155 -11.76 2.30 -10.39
CA GLY A 155 -12.68 3.45 -10.33
C GLY A 155 -14.15 3.08 -10.22
N ASN A 156 -14.50 1.78 -10.15
CA ASN A 156 -15.90 1.34 -10.06
C ASN A 156 -16.02 -0.07 -9.45
N ALA A 157 -17.23 -0.40 -9.03
CA ALA A 157 -17.59 -1.66 -8.38
C ALA A 157 -17.21 -2.90 -9.20
N SER A 158 -17.48 -2.90 -10.51
CA SER A 158 -17.18 -4.06 -11.38
C SER A 158 -15.66 -4.33 -11.45
N THR A 159 -14.84 -3.28 -11.51
CA THR A 159 -13.38 -3.41 -11.47
C THR A 159 -12.92 -3.95 -10.13
N ALA A 160 -13.49 -3.47 -9.01
CA ALA A 160 -13.15 -3.98 -7.68
C ALA A 160 -13.42 -5.49 -7.54
N VAL A 161 -14.60 -5.94 -7.98
CA VAL A 161 -14.98 -7.37 -8.00
C VAL A 161 -14.04 -8.18 -8.89
N ALA A 162 -13.67 -7.66 -10.05
CA ALA A 162 -12.74 -8.34 -10.95
C ALA A 162 -11.34 -8.49 -10.33
N LEU A 163 -10.81 -7.45 -9.70
CA LEU A 163 -9.51 -7.48 -9.02
C LEU A 163 -9.52 -8.47 -7.84
N GLU A 164 -10.57 -8.47 -7.03
CA GLU A 164 -10.77 -9.44 -5.94
C GLU A 164 -10.83 -10.88 -6.48
N GLY A 165 -11.56 -11.11 -7.55
CA GLY A 165 -11.64 -12.42 -8.23
C GLY A 165 -10.29 -12.89 -8.81
N LEU A 166 -9.42 -11.99 -9.22
CA LEU A 166 -8.05 -12.28 -9.65
C LEU A 166 -7.09 -12.57 -8.49
N GLY A 167 -7.49 -12.27 -7.25
CA GLY A 167 -6.72 -12.59 -6.06
C GLY A 167 -6.23 -11.38 -5.26
N ALA A 168 -6.64 -10.16 -5.60
CA ALA A 168 -6.35 -9.00 -4.78
C ALA A 168 -6.92 -9.16 -3.37
N THR A 169 -6.12 -8.87 -2.37
CA THR A 169 -6.54 -8.90 -0.95
C THR A 169 -6.76 -7.52 -0.38
N THR A 170 -6.17 -6.48 -0.97
CA THR A 170 -6.51 -5.08 -0.75
C THR A 170 -6.44 -4.31 -2.07
N ILE A 171 -7.28 -3.29 -2.23
CA ILE A 171 -7.47 -2.61 -3.51
C ILE A 171 -7.18 -1.12 -3.36
N ASN A 172 -6.09 -0.64 -4.00
CA ASN A 172 -5.92 0.79 -4.21
C ASN A 172 -6.97 1.28 -5.22
N VAL A 173 -7.73 2.27 -4.81
CA VAL A 173 -8.75 2.89 -5.66
C VAL A 173 -8.21 4.11 -6.39
N ALA A 174 -8.92 4.57 -7.41
CA ALA A 174 -8.64 5.86 -8.04
C ALA A 174 -8.67 6.97 -6.97
N THR A 175 -7.73 7.91 -7.06
CA THR A 175 -7.43 8.84 -5.96
C THR A 175 -8.53 9.87 -5.70
N ASP A 176 -9.36 10.16 -6.71
CA ASP A 176 -10.36 11.24 -6.76
C ASP A 176 -11.82 10.76 -6.59
N LEU A 177 -12.03 9.49 -6.24
CA LEU A 177 -13.39 9.00 -5.96
C LEU A 177 -13.99 9.73 -4.74
N SER A 178 -15.24 10.17 -4.88
CA SER A 178 -16.02 10.73 -3.79
C SER A 178 -16.31 9.68 -2.70
N PRO A 179 -16.62 10.09 -1.46
CA PRO A 179 -17.03 9.13 -0.41
C PRO A 179 -18.22 8.26 -0.83
N SER A 180 -19.15 8.77 -1.64
CA SER A 180 -20.30 8.00 -2.16
C SER A 180 -19.85 6.89 -3.10
N GLU A 181 -18.97 7.21 -4.08
CA GLU A 181 -18.43 6.23 -5.02
C GLU A 181 -17.59 5.17 -4.30
N LEU A 182 -16.83 5.55 -3.27
CA LEU A 182 -16.13 4.59 -2.40
C LEU A 182 -17.11 3.65 -1.67
N GLY A 183 -18.27 4.17 -1.25
CA GLY A 183 -19.35 3.38 -0.67
C GLY A 183 -19.95 2.37 -1.66
N GLU A 184 -20.07 2.72 -2.94
CA GLU A 184 -20.50 1.82 -3.99
C GLU A 184 -19.51 0.67 -4.21
N LEU A 185 -18.20 0.97 -4.24
CA LEU A 185 -17.15 -0.06 -4.30
C LEU A 185 -17.25 -0.99 -3.10
N ARG A 186 -17.38 -0.43 -1.87
CA ARG A 186 -17.50 -1.20 -0.65
C ARG A 186 -18.69 -2.14 -0.64
N ALA A 187 -19.83 -1.72 -1.20
CA ALA A 187 -21.02 -2.55 -1.29
C ALA A 187 -20.85 -3.77 -2.21
N ALA A 188 -19.91 -3.71 -3.15
CA ALA A 188 -19.71 -4.73 -4.17
C ALA A 188 -18.56 -5.70 -3.88
N CYS A 189 -17.56 -5.32 -3.09
CA CYS A 189 -16.38 -6.16 -2.83
C CYS A 189 -16.13 -6.32 -1.31
N SER A 190 -15.39 -7.34 -0.90
CA SER A 190 -15.04 -7.60 0.50
C SER A 190 -13.63 -7.11 0.86
N ALA A 191 -12.73 -7.04 -0.11
CA ALA A 191 -11.36 -6.61 0.09
C ALA A 191 -11.27 -5.17 0.67
N PRO A 192 -10.45 -4.89 1.68
CA PRO A 192 -10.21 -3.53 2.15
C PRO A 192 -9.80 -2.58 1.03
N LEU A 193 -10.25 -1.32 1.12
CA LEU A 193 -9.91 -0.28 0.15
C LEU A 193 -8.74 0.56 0.65
N ASP A 194 -7.76 0.82 -0.21
CA ASP A 194 -6.64 1.70 0.08
C ASP A 194 -6.92 3.07 -0.52
N VAL A 195 -7.10 4.09 0.33
CA VAL A 195 -7.56 5.42 -0.08
C VAL A 195 -6.51 6.46 0.27
N TYR A 196 -5.97 7.14 -0.74
CA TYR A 196 -5.16 8.33 -0.51
C TYR A 196 -6.00 9.49 0.02
N VAL A 197 -5.61 10.06 1.15
CA VAL A 197 -6.24 11.27 1.72
C VAL A 197 -5.35 12.50 1.58
N GLU A 198 -4.07 12.33 1.33
CA GLU A 198 -3.18 13.28 0.69
C GLU A 198 -2.53 12.59 -0.51
N VAL A 199 -2.75 13.16 -1.69
CA VAL A 199 -2.40 12.54 -2.97
C VAL A 199 -1.12 13.19 -3.52
N PRO A 200 -0.09 12.42 -3.90
CA PRO A 200 1.09 12.96 -4.57
C PRO A 200 0.74 13.69 -5.87
N ASP A 201 1.56 14.68 -6.25
CA ASP A 201 1.28 15.55 -7.41
C ASP A 201 1.20 14.78 -8.73
N ASP A 202 1.99 13.71 -8.89
CA ASP A 202 1.97 12.81 -10.06
C ASP A 202 0.73 11.90 -10.13
N GLN A 203 -0.11 11.92 -9.10
CA GLN A 203 -1.33 11.12 -9.01
C GLN A 203 -2.59 11.98 -8.76
N GLY A 204 -2.53 13.27 -9.06
CA GLY A 204 -3.65 14.21 -8.98
C GLY A 204 -3.44 15.38 -8.03
N GLY A 205 -2.63 15.26 -7.01
CA GLY A 205 -2.13 16.36 -6.18
C GLY A 205 -3.17 17.13 -5.38
N PHE A 206 -3.89 16.50 -4.45
CA PHE A 206 -4.84 17.19 -3.57
C PHE A 206 -4.85 16.64 -2.14
N VAL A 207 -5.50 17.36 -1.21
CA VAL A 207 -5.65 17.00 0.21
C VAL A 207 -7.14 16.94 0.54
N ARG A 208 -7.58 15.81 1.12
CA ARG A 208 -9.00 15.56 1.45
C ARG A 208 -9.21 15.11 2.90
N PHE A 209 -8.45 15.65 3.84
CA PHE A 209 -8.51 15.26 5.26
C PHE A 209 -9.92 15.42 5.86
N TYR A 210 -10.67 16.43 5.44
CA TYR A 210 -12.03 16.69 5.93
C TYR A 210 -13.07 15.64 5.48
N GLU A 211 -12.74 14.83 4.47
CA GLU A 211 -13.60 13.75 3.98
C GLU A 211 -13.34 12.42 4.70
N VAL A 212 -12.23 12.30 5.46
CA VAL A 212 -11.84 11.03 6.11
C VAL A 212 -12.94 10.46 6.99
N PRO A 213 -13.69 11.24 7.81
CA PRO A 213 -14.80 10.69 8.57
C PRO A 213 -15.84 9.99 7.70
N GLU A 214 -16.21 10.59 6.59
CA GLU A 214 -17.23 10.04 5.69
C GLU A 214 -16.68 8.85 4.89
N ILE A 215 -15.42 8.90 4.47
CA ILE A 215 -14.71 7.77 3.85
C ILE A 215 -14.74 6.55 4.78
N VAL A 216 -14.38 6.73 6.05
CA VAL A 216 -14.39 5.63 7.03
C VAL A 216 -15.82 5.11 7.25
N ARG A 217 -16.82 5.99 7.33
CA ARG A 217 -18.23 5.57 7.51
C ARG A 217 -18.77 4.75 6.35
N LEU A 218 -18.43 5.10 5.11
CA LEU A 218 -19.01 4.49 3.92
C LEU A 218 -18.20 3.32 3.37
N ALA A 219 -16.87 3.39 3.49
CA ALA A 219 -15.97 2.50 2.78
C ALA A 219 -15.16 1.55 3.69
N ALA A 220 -15.33 1.58 5.02
CA ALA A 220 -14.62 0.66 5.92
C ALA A 220 -14.83 -0.82 5.53
N PRO A 221 -13.78 -1.68 5.69
CA PRO A 221 -12.46 -1.36 6.20
C PRO A 221 -11.58 -0.65 5.17
N VAL A 222 -10.87 0.39 5.60
CA VAL A 222 -10.02 1.20 4.70
C VAL A 222 -8.62 1.41 5.24
N TYR A 223 -7.62 1.39 4.36
CA TYR A 223 -6.32 1.96 4.64
C TYR A 223 -6.33 3.45 4.30
N VAL A 224 -6.06 4.27 5.29
CA VAL A 224 -5.90 5.73 5.14
C VAL A 224 -4.45 6.00 4.78
N LYS A 225 -4.21 6.39 3.52
CA LYS A 225 -2.86 6.58 2.97
C LYS A 225 -2.45 8.04 2.95
N LEU A 226 -1.24 8.31 3.44
CA LEU A 226 -0.66 9.63 3.53
C LEU A 226 0.48 9.78 2.49
N GLY A 227 0.14 10.18 1.27
CA GLY A 227 1.11 10.72 0.32
C GLY A 227 1.54 12.12 0.74
N LEU A 228 2.36 12.78 -0.06
CA LEU A 228 2.71 14.18 0.15
C LEU A 228 2.49 14.95 -1.14
N ARG A 229 1.74 16.07 -1.04
CA ARG A 229 1.72 17.08 -2.07
C ARG A 229 2.99 17.92 -2.05
N ASN A 230 3.34 18.45 -3.21
CA ASN A 230 4.50 19.35 -3.35
C ASN A 230 5.80 18.72 -2.81
N ALA A 231 5.96 17.42 -3.02
CA ALA A 231 7.14 16.66 -2.69
C ALA A 231 7.92 16.28 -3.97
N PRO A 232 9.25 16.33 -3.93
CA PRO A 232 10.04 15.83 -5.06
C PRO A 232 9.75 14.34 -5.32
N ASN A 233 9.77 13.95 -6.60
CA ASN A 233 9.75 12.53 -6.94
C ASN A 233 11.07 11.87 -6.49
N ILE A 234 10.95 10.76 -5.78
CA ILE A 234 12.10 10.00 -5.26
C ILE A 234 12.25 8.63 -5.94
N TYR A 235 11.49 8.35 -7.00
CA TYR A 235 11.49 7.06 -7.67
C TYR A 235 12.33 7.05 -8.95
N PRO A 236 13.15 6.01 -9.19
CA PRO A 236 13.51 4.95 -8.24
C PRO A 236 14.45 5.47 -7.15
N SER A 237 14.19 5.07 -5.90
CA SER A 237 14.96 5.48 -4.73
C SER A 237 16.25 4.67 -4.57
N GLY A 238 17.17 5.22 -3.81
CA GLY A 238 18.44 4.60 -3.46
C GLY A 238 19.20 5.50 -2.50
N LEU A 239 20.42 5.13 -2.12
CA LEU A 239 21.25 5.85 -1.15
C LEU A 239 21.44 7.35 -1.48
N HIS A 240 21.42 7.70 -2.76
CA HIS A 240 21.60 9.08 -3.23
C HIS A 240 20.44 10.04 -2.85
N VAL A 241 19.25 9.52 -2.52
CA VAL A 241 18.08 10.30 -2.10
C VAL A 241 17.59 9.92 -0.70
N GLU A 242 18.27 9.05 0.01
CA GLU A 242 17.84 8.46 1.27
C GLU A 242 17.56 9.51 2.36
N ASP A 243 18.41 10.52 2.52
CA ASP A 243 18.19 11.60 3.51
C ASP A 243 16.91 12.39 3.24
N LEU A 244 16.56 12.57 1.96
CA LEU A 244 15.31 13.18 1.57
C LEU A 244 14.13 12.26 1.89
N ALA A 245 14.26 10.98 1.54
CA ALA A 245 13.22 9.97 1.81
C ALA A 245 12.90 9.86 3.31
N VAL A 246 13.92 9.92 4.19
CA VAL A 246 13.75 9.99 5.65
C VAL A 246 12.91 11.19 6.07
N LYS A 247 13.22 12.40 5.57
CA LYS A 247 12.46 13.62 5.88
C LYS A 247 11.00 13.51 5.42
N LEU A 248 10.79 12.99 4.20
CA LEU A 248 9.46 12.79 3.64
C LEU A 248 8.67 11.72 4.41
N GLY A 249 9.30 10.64 4.85
CA GLY A 249 8.69 9.60 5.67
C GLY A 249 8.16 10.16 7.00
N ARG A 250 9.00 10.92 7.72
CA ARG A 250 8.59 11.60 8.96
C ARG A 250 7.44 12.59 8.74
N GLU A 251 7.45 13.35 7.66
CA GLU A 251 6.36 14.27 7.34
C GLU A 251 5.05 13.53 7.05
N ARG A 252 5.08 12.37 6.38
CA ARG A 252 3.88 11.54 6.18
C ARG A 252 3.26 11.09 7.51
N VAL A 253 4.08 10.70 8.47
CA VAL A 253 3.58 10.37 9.82
C VAL A 253 2.97 11.60 10.50
N ARG A 254 3.60 12.78 10.37
CA ARG A 254 3.00 14.03 10.88
C ARG A 254 1.65 14.35 10.23
N ARG A 255 1.49 14.06 8.93
CA ARG A 255 0.18 14.20 8.25
C ARG A 255 -0.85 13.22 8.80
N ALA A 256 -0.45 11.99 9.11
CA ALA A 256 -1.34 11.03 9.76
C ALA A 256 -1.83 11.52 11.14
N GLU A 257 -0.95 12.10 11.95
CA GLU A 257 -1.34 12.75 13.23
C GLU A 257 -2.41 13.84 13.02
N LEU A 258 -2.26 14.70 11.99
CA LEU A 258 -3.25 15.72 11.68
C LEU A 258 -4.61 15.14 11.31
N VAL A 259 -4.63 14.05 10.54
CA VAL A 259 -5.87 13.32 10.19
C VAL A 259 -6.52 12.72 11.42
N LEU A 260 -5.74 12.04 12.28
CA LEU A 260 -6.26 11.42 13.51
C LEU A 260 -6.82 12.47 14.49
N ARG A 261 -6.14 13.61 14.63
CA ARG A 261 -6.65 14.75 15.41
C ARG A 261 -8.00 15.23 14.86
N LEU A 262 -8.12 15.36 13.56
CA LEU A 262 -9.36 15.79 12.89
C LEU A 262 -10.51 14.80 13.10
N LEU A 263 -10.21 13.49 13.07
CA LEU A 263 -11.17 12.44 13.41
C LEU A 263 -11.62 12.57 14.87
N ALA A 264 -10.69 12.75 15.81
CA ALA A 264 -10.99 12.90 17.22
C ALA A 264 -11.85 14.13 17.53
N GLU A 265 -11.61 15.25 16.84
CA GLU A 265 -12.36 16.49 17.01
C GLU A 265 -13.79 16.42 16.42
N ARG A 266 -13.96 15.75 15.28
CA ARG A 266 -15.22 15.79 14.51
C ARG A 266 -16.08 14.56 14.65
N THR A 267 -15.47 13.40 14.88
CA THR A 267 -16.12 12.10 14.89
C THR A 267 -15.45 11.18 15.92
N PRO A 268 -15.50 11.55 17.23
CA PRO A 268 -14.82 10.80 18.28
C PRO A 268 -15.26 9.33 18.34
N GLU A 269 -16.47 9.02 17.85
CA GLU A 269 -16.98 7.66 17.77
C GLU A 269 -16.27 6.79 16.69
N LEU A 270 -15.49 7.40 15.81
CA LEU A 270 -14.68 6.71 14.80
C LEU A 270 -13.20 6.56 15.21
N VAL A 271 -12.82 7.14 16.35
CA VAL A 271 -11.43 7.01 16.82
C VAL A 271 -11.20 5.59 17.30
N GLU A 272 -10.18 4.96 16.73
CA GLU A 272 -9.78 3.60 17.03
C GLU A 272 -8.30 3.57 17.41
N GLY A 273 -7.92 2.58 18.22
CA GLY A 273 -6.53 2.36 18.63
C GLY A 273 -5.71 1.66 17.55
N ARG A 274 -4.71 0.89 17.99
CA ARG A 274 -3.82 0.16 17.09
C ARG A 274 -4.43 -1.16 16.57
N GLY A 275 -5.36 -1.76 17.30
CA GLY A 275 -5.84 -3.12 17.07
C GLY A 275 -4.86 -4.19 17.60
N GLU A 276 -5.11 -5.46 17.26
CA GLU A 276 -4.24 -6.58 17.59
C GLU A 276 -2.91 -6.49 16.84
N ASP A 277 -1.82 -7.01 17.43
CA ASP A 277 -0.49 -6.92 16.82
C ASP A 277 -0.36 -7.76 15.55
N HIS A 278 -0.94 -8.95 15.50
CA HIS A 278 -0.84 -9.90 14.39
C HIS A 278 -2.21 -10.38 13.88
N PRO A 279 -3.05 -9.49 13.31
CA PRO A 279 -4.32 -9.92 12.74
C PRO A 279 -4.09 -10.72 11.44
N ALA A 280 -4.98 -11.68 11.17
CA ALA A 280 -4.84 -12.63 10.08
C ALA A 280 -4.85 -12.00 8.65
N ASP A 281 -5.38 -10.78 8.54
CA ASP A 281 -5.52 -10.04 7.28
C ASP A 281 -4.42 -8.99 7.04
N LEU A 282 -3.37 -9.01 7.87
CA LEU A 282 -2.22 -8.12 7.77
C LEU A 282 -0.96 -8.93 7.43
N GLY A 283 -0.30 -8.59 6.33
CA GLY A 283 0.91 -9.27 5.86
C GLY A 283 2.15 -8.91 6.69
N ILE A 284 2.10 -9.19 8.00
CA ILE A 284 3.27 -9.02 8.88
C ILE A 284 4.39 -9.93 8.38
N PRO A 285 5.63 -9.42 8.22
CA PRO A 285 6.76 -10.24 7.82
C PRO A 285 7.04 -11.39 8.80
N GLU A 286 7.57 -12.47 8.24
CA GLU A 286 8.02 -13.67 8.97
C GLU A 286 9.50 -13.91 8.63
N PRO A 287 10.45 -13.16 9.23
CA PRO A 287 11.89 -13.21 8.92
C PRO A 287 12.57 -14.51 9.32
#